data_ef7b899167a4c703cacec70071f23bb4
#
_entry.id   ef7b899167a4c703cacec70071f23bb4
#
_cell.length_a   1.000
_cell.length_b   1.000
_cell.length_c   1.000
_cell.angle_alpha   90.00
_cell.angle_beta   90.00
_cell.angle_gamma   90.00
#
_symmetry.space_group_name_H-M   'P 1'
#
loop_
_entity.id
_entity.type
_entity.pdbx_description
1 polymer ?
#
loop_
_entity_poly.entity_id
_entity_poly.type
_entity_poly.pdbx_seq_one_letter_code
_entity_poly.pdbx_strand_id
1 'polypeptide(L)' 'MLQIKEVHDMKLIIAIVQDEDSSRLVNQLMKNGYGVTKLATTGGFLRAGNTTLLIGVDDEKMSAVMKIIEDVCKSR' A
#
# COMPACT_ATOMS: atom_id res chain seq x y z
N MET A 1 2.84 2.56 8.70
CA MET A 1 4.02 3.27 8.20
C MET A 1 4.03 3.30 6.68
N LEU A 2 4.39 4.42 6.11
CA LEU A 2 4.32 4.61 4.67
C LEU A 2 5.65 5.17 4.16
N GLN A 3 6.18 4.56 3.10
CA GLN A 3 7.38 5.06 2.44
C GLN A 3 7.10 5.19 0.95
N ILE A 4 7.64 6.23 0.35
CA ILE A 4 7.46 6.51 -1.06
C ILE A 4 8.82 6.64 -1.71
N LYS A 5 9.05 5.90 -2.78
CA LYS A 5 10.28 5.98 -3.56
C LYS A 5 9.96 6.25 -5.01
N GLU A 6 10.78 7.07 -5.62
CA GLU A 6 10.63 7.40 -7.04
C GLU A 6 11.54 6.50 -7.86
N VAL A 7 10.97 5.84 -8.87
CA VAL A 7 11.71 4.94 -9.75
C VAL A 7 11.26 5.19 -11.18
N HIS A 8 12.15 5.72 -12.02
CA HIS A 8 11.89 5.92 -13.46
C HIS A 8 10.53 6.59 -13.75
N ASP A 9 10.31 7.77 -13.24
CA ASP A 9 9.07 8.53 -13.43
C ASP A 9 7.84 7.90 -12.79
N MET A 10 8.04 6.83 -12.02
CA MET A 10 6.96 6.20 -11.25
C MET A 10 7.25 6.34 -9.77
N LYS A 11 6.19 6.30 -8.99
CA LYS A 11 6.33 6.30 -7.53
C LYS A 11 6.05 4.89 -7.01
N LEU A 12 6.91 4.45 -6.13
CA LEU A 12 6.71 3.19 -5.44
C LEU A 12 6.32 3.48 -4.01
N ILE A 13 5.13 3.04 -3.61
CA ILE A 13 4.64 3.24 -2.26
C ILE A 13 4.83 1.94 -1.49
N ILE A 14 5.52 2.02 -0.37
CA ILE A 14 5.67 0.89 0.53
C ILE A 14 4.78 1.19 1.73
N ALA A 15 3.71 0.43 1.87
CA ALA A 15 2.74 0.64 2.95
C ALA A 15 2.76 -0.55 3.90
N ILE A 16 2.98 -0.28 5.16
CA ILE A 16 2.92 -1.30 6.21
C ILE A 16 1.63 -1.06 6.98
N VAL A 17 0.68 -1.97 6.84
CA VAL A 17 -0.65 -1.84 7.42
C VAL A 17 -1.00 -3.09 8.21
N GLN A 18 -2.02 -3.00 9.03
CA GLN A 18 -2.48 -4.16 9.78
C GLN A 18 -3.13 -5.16 8.83
N ASP A 19 -3.01 -6.44 9.16
CA ASP A 19 -3.52 -7.51 8.30
C ASP A 19 -4.98 -7.32 7.93
N GLU A 20 -5.79 -6.91 8.90
CA GLU A 20 -7.22 -6.72 8.66
C GLU A 20 -7.50 -5.57 7.68
N ASP A 21 -6.61 -4.58 7.62
CA ASP A 21 -6.75 -3.47 6.69
C ASP A 21 -6.18 -3.80 5.32
N SER A 22 -5.21 -4.72 5.25
CA SER A 22 -4.51 -5.02 4.01
C SER A 22 -5.44 -5.54 2.92
N SER A 23 -6.34 -6.46 3.26
CA SER A 23 -7.29 -7.01 2.28
C SER A 23 -8.20 -5.93 1.73
N ARG A 24 -8.70 -5.07 2.60
CA ARG A 24 -9.57 -3.98 2.19
C ARG A 24 -8.83 -3.00 1.30
N LEU A 25 -7.60 -2.67 1.67
CA LEU A 25 -6.79 -1.74 0.90
C LEU A 25 -6.46 -2.30 -0.47
N VAL A 26 -6.05 -3.57 -0.54
CA VAL A 26 -5.76 -4.22 -1.82
C VAL A 26 -7.00 -4.22 -2.71
N ASN A 27 -8.16 -4.56 -2.16
CA ASN A 27 -9.39 -4.57 -2.93
C ASN A 27 -9.73 -3.20 -3.49
N GLN A 28 -9.58 -2.16 -2.70
CA GLN A 28 -9.87 -0.80 -3.15
C GLN A 28 -8.91 -0.36 -4.24
N LEU A 29 -7.64 -0.65 -4.08
CA LEU A 29 -6.64 -0.28 -5.08
C LEU A 29 -6.84 -1.03 -6.39
N MET A 30 -7.13 -2.32 -6.31
CA MET A 30 -7.38 -3.11 -7.51
C MET A 30 -8.65 -2.69 -8.23
N LYS A 31 -9.68 -2.32 -7.49
CA LYS A 31 -10.91 -1.80 -8.08
C LYS A 31 -10.66 -0.55 -8.91
N ASN A 32 -9.69 0.24 -8.51
CA ASN A 32 -9.34 1.47 -9.19
C ASN A 32 -8.26 1.27 -10.26
N GLY A 33 -7.85 0.02 -10.50
CA GLY A 33 -6.90 -0.29 -11.56
C GLY A 33 -5.44 -0.12 -11.17
N TYR A 34 -5.13 -0.04 -9.89
CA TYR A 34 -3.75 0.09 -9.45
C TYR A 34 -3.14 -1.28 -9.17
N GLY A 35 -1.86 -1.42 -9.51
CA GLY A 35 -1.13 -2.65 -9.21
C GLY A 35 -0.65 -2.66 -7.76
N VAL A 36 -0.95 -3.74 -7.06
CA VAL A 36 -0.52 -3.91 -5.67
C VAL A 36 0.12 -5.28 -5.51
N THR A 37 1.27 -5.31 -4.87
CA THR A 37 1.96 -6.56 -4.54
C THR A 37 2.04 -6.70 -3.04
N LYS A 38 1.60 -7.84 -2.54
CA LYS A 38 1.68 -8.15 -1.13
C LYS A 38 2.97 -8.89 -0.88
N LEU A 39 3.78 -8.38 0.03
CA LEU A 39 5.05 -9.01 0.36
C LEU A 39 4.86 -9.99 1.49
N ALA A 40 5.39 -11.20 1.29
CA ALA A 40 5.47 -12.17 2.37
C ALA A 40 6.69 -11.82 3.21
N THR A 41 6.47 -11.44 4.45
CA THR A 41 7.56 -11.09 5.35
C THR A 41 7.77 -12.21 6.35
N THR A 42 8.92 -12.84 6.26
CA THR A 42 9.32 -13.87 7.20
C THR A 42 10.57 -13.38 7.93
N GLY A 43 10.85 -13.93 9.08
CA GLY A 43 12.09 -13.66 9.78
C GLY A 43 12.10 -12.46 10.69
N GLY A 44 10.95 -12.05 11.21
CA GLY A 44 10.90 -11.03 12.24
C GLY A 44 11.10 -9.61 11.76
N PHE A 45 11.04 -9.39 10.48
CA PHE A 45 11.19 -8.05 9.91
C PHE A 45 10.01 -7.17 10.26
N LEU A 46 8.83 -7.76 10.34
CA LEU A 46 7.61 -7.06 10.72
C LEU A 46 6.98 -7.76 11.91
N ARG A 47 6.29 -6.99 12.71
CA ARG A 47 5.54 -7.56 13.82
C ARG A 47 4.40 -8.41 13.28
N ALA A 48 4.05 -9.44 14.03
CA ALA A 48 2.88 -10.26 13.69
C ALA A 48 1.66 -9.36 13.60
N GLY A 49 0.81 -9.62 12.61
CA GLY A 49 -0.40 -8.85 12.41
C GLY A 49 -0.29 -7.72 11.40
N ASN A 50 0.91 -7.48 10.86
CA ASN A 50 1.13 -6.44 9.87
C ASN A 50 1.45 -7.04 8.50
N THR A 51 1.08 -6.32 7.46
CA THR A 51 1.33 -6.71 6.08
C THR A 51 2.00 -5.55 5.35
N THR A 52 2.99 -5.88 4.53
CA THR A 52 3.65 -4.90 3.68
C THR A 52 3.12 -4.99 2.27
N LEU A 53 2.71 -3.85 1.71
CA LEU A 53 2.19 -3.75 0.36
C LEU A 53 3.10 -2.87 -0.48
N LEU A 54 3.34 -3.28 -1.72
CA LEU A 54 4.05 -2.46 -2.70
C LEU A 54 3.06 -2.00 -3.74
N ILE A 55 2.97 -0.70 -3.94
CA ILE A 55 2.02 -0.10 -4.87
C ILE A 55 2.80 0.76 -5.86
N GLY A 56 2.74 0.41 -7.14
CA GLY A 56 3.37 1.20 -8.18
C GLY A 56 2.36 2.11 -8.85
N VAL A 57 2.63 3.41 -8.87
CA VAL A 57 1.71 4.38 -9.48
C VAL A 57 2.48 5.46 -10.22
N ASP A 58 1.82 6.06 -11.19
CA ASP A 58 2.34 7.25 -11.86
C ASP A 58 2.21 8.45 -10.93
N ASP A 59 3.08 9.42 -11.17
CA ASP A 59 3.10 10.64 -10.38
C ASP A 59 1.72 11.30 -10.33
N GLU A 60 1.02 11.29 -11.46
CA GLU A 60 -0.30 11.92 -11.58
C GLU A 60 -1.35 11.25 -10.70
N LYS A 61 -1.18 9.96 -10.44
CA LYS A 61 -2.16 9.19 -9.68
C LYS A 61 -1.79 9.05 -8.22
N MET A 62 -0.68 9.64 -7.83
CA MET A 62 -0.19 9.54 -6.47
C MET A 62 -1.21 10.02 -5.45
N SER A 63 -1.81 11.18 -5.71
CA SER A 63 -2.80 11.77 -4.81
C SER A 63 -4.01 10.86 -4.61
N ALA A 64 -4.48 10.24 -5.70
CA ALA A 64 -5.62 9.34 -5.62
C ALA A 64 -5.32 8.12 -4.77
N VAL A 65 -4.14 7.54 -4.95
CA VAL A 65 -3.73 6.37 -4.17
C VAL A 65 -3.56 6.72 -2.70
N MET A 66 -2.95 7.85 -2.42
CA MET A 66 -2.77 8.29 -1.04
C MET A 66 -4.11 8.49 -0.35
N LYS A 67 -5.08 9.02 -1.07
CA LYS A 67 -6.42 9.22 -0.52
C LYS A 67 -7.09 7.88 -0.21
N ILE A 68 -6.93 6.89 -1.07
CA ILE A 68 -7.48 5.56 -0.82
C ILE A 68 -6.85 4.95 0.44
N ILE A 69 -5.54 5.07 0.58
CA ILE A 69 -4.85 4.57 1.75
C ILE A 69 -5.37 5.24 3.02
N GLU A 70 -5.51 6.55 2.98
CA GLU A 70 -6.03 7.29 4.13
C GLU A 70 -7.44 6.85 4.49
N ASP A 71 -8.31 6.71 3.49
CA ASP A 71 -9.71 6.35 3.73
C ASP A 71 -9.83 4.96 4.35
N VAL A 72 -9.04 4.02 3.88
CA VAL A 72 -9.10 2.65 4.41
C VAL A 72 -8.50 2.56 5.80
N CYS A 73 -7.36 3.21 6.01
CA CYS A 73 -6.65 3.10 7.29
C CYS A 73 -7.17 4.06 8.34
N LYS A 74 -8.00 5.00 7.96
CA LYS A 74 -8.52 6.03 8.86
C LYS A 74 -9.71 5.58 9.68
N SER A 75 -10.38 4.52 9.25
CA SER A 75 -11.64 4.10 9.87
C SER A 75 -11.44 3.33 11.17
N ARG A 76 -10.46 3.70 11.93
CA ARG A 76 -10.15 3.07 13.19
C ARG A 76 -10.46 3.95 14.37
#